data_c600b1d74c72b56e9423b4e945799de9
#
_entry.id   c600b1d74c72b56e9423b4e945799de9
#
_cell.length_a   1.000
_cell.length_b   1.000
_cell.length_c   1.000
_cell.angle_alpha   90.00
_cell.angle_beta   90.00
_cell.angle_gamma   90.00
#
_symmetry.space_group_name_H-M   'P 1'
#
loop_
_entity.id
_entity.type
_entity.pdbx_description
1 polymer ?
#
loop_
_entity_poly.entity_id
_entity_poly.type
_entity_poly.pdbx_seq_one_letter_code
_entity_poly.pdbx_strand_id
1 'polypeptide(L)'
;TTTWMPTTVTAPLEDIYKAIANVAECKDTLNSARILGMFIEGPYITSKHKGAHPEEHIRPLNKEEIEKMSEYNTVKSIIIAPEKEDAPKFTKWITQDLKIKVSLGHSSANYEEACACFDMGADAGVHTYCAMEQLHHRNPNLLGAIMTRNDVYAELIADGIHVSLPAMKILLQNKPKDKALLVSDAIQGTGLKDG
;
A
#
# COMPACT_ATOMS: atom_id res chain seq x y z
N THR A 1 14.42 9.24 12.33
CA THR A 1 13.21 8.38 12.39
C THR A 1 13.20 7.63 13.70
N THR A 2 12.09 7.71 14.43
CA THR A 2 11.92 7.03 15.73
C THR A 2 11.10 5.75 15.60
N THR A 3 10.36 5.63 14.52
CA THR A 3 9.46 4.50 14.25
C THR A 3 9.34 4.30 12.74
N TRP A 4 9.29 3.06 12.28
CA TRP A 4 9.16 2.73 10.86
C TRP A 4 8.44 1.41 10.64
N MET A 5 8.06 1.13 9.40
CA MET A 5 7.50 -0.14 8.94
C MET A 5 8.35 -0.65 7.78
N PRO A 6 9.11 -1.73 7.97
CA PRO A 6 9.73 -2.43 6.85
C PRO A 6 8.68 -2.84 5.82
N THR A 7 8.97 -2.58 4.55
CA THR A 7 8.04 -2.84 3.44
C THR A 7 8.67 -3.85 2.48
N THR A 8 7.89 -4.87 2.09
CA THR A 8 8.29 -5.79 1.01
C THR A 8 7.94 -5.21 -0.34
N VAL A 9 8.59 -5.72 -1.38
CA VAL A 9 8.12 -5.59 -2.77
C VAL A 9 7.57 -6.94 -3.23
N THR A 10 6.87 -6.99 -4.37
CA THR A 10 6.48 -8.24 -5.02
C THR A 10 7.72 -9.12 -5.26
N ALA A 11 7.70 -10.35 -4.75
CA ALA A 11 8.79 -11.32 -4.81
C ALA A 11 8.22 -12.75 -4.79
N PRO A 12 9.07 -13.80 -4.93
CA PRO A 12 8.66 -15.16 -4.59
C PRO A 12 8.08 -15.20 -3.18
N LEU A 13 6.97 -15.93 -2.96
CA LEU A 13 6.31 -15.97 -1.66
C LEU A 13 7.22 -16.41 -0.52
N GLU A 14 8.10 -17.36 -0.77
CA GLU A 14 9.06 -17.85 0.22
C GLU A 14 10.00 -16.73 0.72
N ASP A 15 10.33 -15.77 -0.13
CA ASP A 15 11.17 -14.64 0.28
C ASP A 15 10.36 -13.61 1.06
N ILE A 16 9.07 -13.41 0.71
CA ILE A 16 8.15 -12.59 1.51
C ILE A 16 7.98 -13.21 2.92
N TYR A 17 7.75 -14.52 3.02
CA TYR A 17 7.63 -15.22 4.31
C TYR A 17 8.90 -15.14 5.14
N LYS A 18 10.08 -15.29 4.53
CA LYS A 18 11.38 -15.11 5.21
C LYS A 18 11.54 -13.69 5.74
N ALA A 19 11.15 -12.68 4.95
CA ALA A 19 11.20 -11.28 5.39
C ALA A 19 10.28 -11.04 6.60
N ILE A 20 9.06 -11.60 6.60
CA ILE A 20 8.12 -11.51 7.72
C ILE A 20 8.70 -12.17 8.97
N ALA A 21 9.24 -13.38 8.84
CA ALA A 21 9.87 -14.12 9.94
C ALA A 21 11.05 -13.32 10.53
N ASN A 22 11.94 -12.80 9.68
CA ASN A 22 13.08 -11.99 10.11
C ASN A 22 12.65 -10.73 10.89
N VAL A 23 11.63 -10.02 10.42
CA VAL A 23 11.11 -8.85 11.14
C VAL A 23 10.46 -9.26 12.47
N ALA A 24 9.77 -10.39 12.52
CA ALA A 24 9.19 -10.92 13.76
C ALA A 24 10.26 -11.21 14.82
N GLU A 25 11.41 -11.73 14.42
CA GLU A 25 12.56 -11.99 15.30
C GLU A 25 13.27 -10.72 15.77
N CYS A 26 13.41 -9.73 14.86
CA CYS A 26 14.22 -8.54 15.13
C CYS A 26 13.46 -7.39 15.81
N LYS A 27 12.15 -7.28 15.65
CA LYS A 27 11.38 -6.08 16.00
C LYS A 27 11.53 -5.61 17.45
N ASP A 28 11.70 -6.55 18.38
CA ASP A 28 11.77 -6.26 19.82
C ASP A 28 13.22 -6.34 20.36
N THR A 29 14.20 -6.67 19.52
CA THR A 29 15.60 -6.86 19.94
C THR A 29 16.52 -5.71 19.52
N LEU A 30 16.10 -4.87 18.59
CA LEU A 30 16.90 -3.78 18.07
C LEU A 30 16.92 -2.57 18.99
N ASN A 31 18.11 -2.09 19.34
CA ASN A 31 18.28 -0.81 20.03
C ASN A 31 18.35 0.36 19.03
N SER A 32 17.26 0.56 18.29
CA SER A 32 17.16 1.52 17.20
C SER A 32 15.74 2.09 17.07
N ALA A 33 15.38 2.64 15.91
CA ALA A 33 14.00 3.03 15.62
C ALA A 33 13.04 1.85 15.77
N ARG A 34 11.92 2.07 16.45
CA ARG A 34 10.92 1.03 16.71
C ARG A 34 10.29 0.52 15.44
N ILE A 35 10.26 -0.79 15.26
CA ILE A 35 9.53 -1.45 14.18
C ILE A 35 8.07 -1.66 14.64
N LEU A 36 7.10 -1.04 13.95
CA LEU A 36 5.67 -1.21 14.25
C LEU A 36 5.12 -2.55 13.75
N GLY A 37 5.72 -3.10 12.73
CA GLY A 37 5.32 -4.27 11.99
C GLY A 37 5.71 -4.12 10.54
N MET A 38 5.19 -4.97 9.67
CA MET A 38 5.48 -4.95 8.24
C MET A 38 4.33 -4.40 7.41
N PHE A 39 4.69 -3.78 6.31
CA PHE A 39 3.82 -3.44 5.21
C PHE A 39 4.13 -4.37 4.01
N ILE A 40 3.12 -5.06 3.50
CA ILE A 40 3.24 -5.98 2.38
C ILE A 40 2.80 -5.25 1.11
N GLU A 41 3.76 -4.84 0.30
CA GLU A 41 3.52 -4.17 -0.97
C GLU A 41 3.64 -5.16 -2.12
N GLY A 42 2.49 -5.54 -2.66
CA GLY A 42 2.36 -6.70 -3.55
C GLY A 42 2.38 -8.04 -2.77
N PRO A 43 2.14 -9.16 -3.42
CA PRO A 43 2.04 -9.37 -4.87
C PRO A 43 0.64 -9.16 -5.49
N TYR A 44 -0.34 -8.69 -4.74
CA TYR A 44 -1.74 -8.59 -5.15
C TYR A 44 -2.06 -7.28 -5.89
N ILE A 45 -1.16 -6.87 -6.75
CA ILE A 45 -1.18 -5.64 -7.54
C ILE A 45 -1.48 -5.92 -9.01
N THR A 46 -1.66 -4.89 -9.86
CA THR A 46 -1.87 -5.08 -11.30
C THR A 46 -0.57 -4.91 -12.09
N SER A 47 -0.38 -5.73 -13.13
CA SER A 47 0.80 -5.65 -14.02
C SER A 47 0.90 -4.30 -14.73
N LYS A 48 -0.22 -3.69 -15.10
CA LYS A 48 -0.24 -2.39 -15.79
C LYS A 48 0.40 -1.26 -14.96
N HIS A 49 0.23 -1.29 -13.66
CA HIS A 49 0.76 -0.28 -12.72
C HIS A 49 1.77 -0.88 -11.74
N LYS A 50 2.51 -1.90 -12.18
CA LYS A 50 3.48 -2.61 -11.34
C LYS A 50 4.66 -1.74 -10.87
N GLY A 51 4.98 -0.65 -11.60
CA GLY A 51 6.18 0.12 -11.29
C GLY A 51 7.44 -0.75 -11.35
N ALA A 52 8.23 -0.74 -10.28
CA ALA A 52 9.46 -1.53 -10.15
C ALA A 52 9.23 -3.00 -9.76
N HIS A 53 7.99 -3.42 -9.51
CA HIS A 53 7.69 -4.79 -9.08
C HIS A 53 7.92 -5.80 -10.21
N PRO A 54 8.57 -6.96 -9.95
CA PRO A 54 8.72 -8.06 -10.92
C PRO A 54 7.35 -8.63 -11.31
N GLU A 55 7.04 -8.59 -12.60
CA GLU A 55 5.72 -8.97 -13.11
C GLU A 55 5.41 -10.45 -12.93
N GLU A 56 6.42 -11.29 -13.03
CA GLU A 56 6.34 -12.75 -12.92
C GLU A 56 5.86 -13.23 -11.53
N HIS A 57 5.91 -12.36 -10.52
CA HIS A 57 5.47 -12.68 -9.17
C HIS A 57 4.15 -12.01 -8.78
N ILE A 58 3.56 -11.20 -9.69
CA ILE A 58 2.22 -10.64 -9.50
C ILE A 58 1.19 -11.76 -9.60
N ARG A 59 0.22 -11.77 -8.68
CA ARG A 59 -0.70 -12.90 -8.55
C ARG A 59 -2.11 -12.49 -8.13
N PRO A 60 -3.10 -13.36 -8.33
CA PRO A 60 -4.45 -13.15 -7.81
C PRO A 60 -4.43 -13.20 -6.28
N LEU A 61 -5.47 -12.63 -5.66
CA LEU A 61 -5.71 -12.76 -4.22
C LEU A 61 -5.84 -14.24 -3.85
N ASN A 62 -5.16 -14.65 -2.78
CA ASN A 62 -5.18 -16.01 -2.30
C ASN A 62 -5.24 -16.05 -0.77
N LYS A 63 -6.24 -16.75 -0.26
CA LYS A 63 -6.54 -16.76 1.18
C LYS A 63 -5.45 -17.45 1.99
N GLU A 64 -5.01 -18.62 1.56
CA GLU A 64 -4.00 -19.43 2.26
C GLU A 64 -2.66 -18.67 2.34
N GLU A 65 -2.30 -17.94 1.29
CA GLU A 65 -1.07 -17.12 1.28
C GLU A 65 -1.14 -15.99 2.29
N ILE A 66 -2.28 -15.28 2.35
CA ILE A 66 -2.48 -14.16 3.28
C ILE A 66 -2.57 -14.67 4.73
N GLU A 67 -3.23 -15.81 4.97
CA GLU A 67 -3.24 -16.46 6.28
C GLU A 67 -1.82 -16.78 6.75
N LYS A 68 -1.01 -17.39 5.88
CA LYS A 68 0.40 -17.69 6.18
C LYS A 68 1.22 -16.43 6.47
N MET A 69 1.00 -15.33 5.75
CA MET A 69 1.63 -14.04 6.05
C MET A 69 1.26 -13.51 7.44
N SER A 70 0.06 -13.81 7.92
CA SER A 70 -0.46 -13.33 9.20
C SER A 70 0.02 -14.11 10.42
N GLU A 71 0.57 -15.31 10.26
CA GLU A 71 0.94 -16.25 11.36
C GLU A 71 1.88 -15.61 12.41
N TYR A 72 2.82 -14.77 11.99
CA TYR A 72 3.75 -14.10 12.91
C TYR A 72 3.17 -12.89 13.64
N ASN A 73 1.93 -12.51 13.35
CA ASN A 73 1.27 -11.31 13.89
C ASN A 73 2.09 -10.00 13.69
N THR A 74 2.95 -10.01 12.69
CA THR A 74 3.89 -8.91 12.37
C THR A 74 3.38 -8.03 11.25
N VAL A 75 2.64 -8.59 10.30
CA VAL A 75 2.03 -7.83 9.19
C VAL A 75 0.95 -6.91 9.75
N LYS A 76 1.07 -5.61 9.46
CA LYS A 76 0.14 -4.57 9.92
C LYS A 76 -0.66 -3.96 8.78
N SER A 77 -0.11 -3.96 7.59
CA SER A 77 -0.79 -3.46 6.39
C SER A 77 -0.44 -4.28 5.17
N ILE A 78 -1.35 -4.34 4.21
CA ILE A 78 -1.19 -5.01 2.92
C ILE A 78 -1.82 -4.17 1.81
N ILE A 79 -1.19 -4.14 0.64
CA ILE A 79 -1.76 -3.49 -0.55
C ILE A 79 -2.59 -4.51 -1.35
N ILE A 80 -3.75 -4.04 -1.80
CA ILE A 80 -4.60 -4.75 -2.76
C ILE A 80 -4.95 -3.80 -3.90
N ALA A 81 -4.86 -4.29 -5.14
CA ALA A 81 -5.45 -3.63 -6.29
C ALA A 81 -6.97 -3.94 -6.31
N PRO A 82 -7.85 -2.93 -6.24
CA PRO A 82 -9.29 -3.12 -6.10
C PRO A 82 -9.96 -3.88 -7.25
N GLU A 83 -9.38 -3.87 -8.45
CA GLU A 83 -9.87 -4.60 -9.62
C GLU A 83 -9.58 -6.10 -9.58
N LYS A 84 -8.86 -6.58 -8.56
CA LYS A 84 -8.67 -8.04 -8.37
C LYS A 84 -10.00 -8.71 -8.06
N GLU A 85 -10.16 -9.93 -8.55
CA GLU A 85 -11.36 -10.74 -8.30
C GLU A 85 -11.64 -10.84 -6.80
N ASP A 86 -12.88 -10.59 -6.40
CA ASP A 86 -13.34 -10.60 -5.00
C ASP A 86 -12.59 -9.64 -4.04
N ALA A 87 -11.87 -8.63 -4.54
CA ALA A 87 -11.13 -7.69 -3.72
C ALA A 87 -11.94 -7.09 -2.55
N PRO A 88 -13.21 -6.66 -2.70
CA PRO A 88 -14.00 -6.17 -1.58
C PRO A 88 -14.23 -7.23 -0.49
N LYS A 89 -14.45 -8.50 -0.85
CA LYS A 89 -14.62 -9.59 0.12
C LYS A 89 -13.33 -9.90 0.86
N PHE A 90 -12.20 -9.95 0.13
CA PHE A 90 -10.87 -10.08 0.73
C PHE A 90 -10.56 -8.92 1.67
N THR A 91 -10.85 -7.68 1.25
CA THR A 91 -10.66 -6.49 2.09
C THR A 91 -11.41 -6.62 3.41
N LYS A 92 -12.69 -7.01 3.37
CA LYS A 92 -13.49 -7.21 4.58
C LYS A 92 -12.89 -8.28 5.49
N TRP A 93 -12.55 -9.43 4.94
CA TRP A 93 -11.97 -10.54 5.69
C TRP A 93 -10.61 -10.16 6.32
N ILE A 94 -9.71 -9.55 5.56
CA ILE A 94 -8.40 -9.12 6.06
C ILE A 94 -8.54 -8.11 7.21
N THR A 95 -9.43 -7.13 7.05
CA THR A 95 -9.60 -6.08 8.06
C THR A 95 -10.35 -6.56 9.29
N GLN A 96 -11.40 -7.38 9.11
CA GLN A 96 -12.28 -7.79 10.20
C GLN A 96 -11.82 -9.05 10.93
N ASP A 97 -11.24 -10.03 10.23
CA ASP A 97 -10.86 -11.30 10.83
C ASP A 97 -9.36 -11.31 11.18
N LEU A 98 -8.48 -10.91 10.26
CA LEU A 98 -7.04 -10.89 10.50
C LEU A 98 -6.55 -9.62 11.23
N LYS A 99 -7.37 -8.56 11.31
CA LYS A 99 -7.01 -7.25 11.91
C LYS A 99 -5.80 -6.59 11.25
N ILE A 100 -5.61 -6.84 9.95
CA ILE A 100 -4.58 -6.23 9.12
C ILE A 100 -5.21 -5.07 8.34
N LYS A 101 -4.55 -3.94 8.26
CA LYS A 101 -4.98 -2.79 7.44
C LYS A 101 -4.87 -3.12 5.96
N VAL A 102 -5.82 -2.65 5.17
CA VAL A 102 -5.77 -2.75 3.72
C VAL A 102 -5.63 -1.37 3.12
N SER A 103 -4.58 -1.19 2.33
CA SER A 103 -4.37 0.00 1.51
C SER A 103 -4.57 -0.33 0.03
N LEU A 104 -4.97 0.65 -0.76
CA LEU A 104 -5.22 0.47 -2.19
C LEU A 104 -4.15 1.17 -3.02
N GLY A 105 -3.63 0.51 -4.03
CA GLY A 105 -2.62 1.07 -4.93
C GLY A 105 -2.15 0.07 -5.99
N HIS A 106 -1.19 0.47 -6.81
CA HIS A 106 -0.71 -0.30 -7.95
C HIS A 106 -1.86 -0.88 -8.78
N SER A 107 -2.78 0.00 -9.21
CA SER A 107 -4.13 -0.37 -9.58
C SER A 107 -4.60 0.34 -10.85
N SER A 108 -5.37 -0.39 -11.66
CA SER A 108 -6.17 0.14 -12.77
C SER A 108 -7.65 0.30 -12.41
N ALA A 109 -8.00 0.17 -11.12
CA ALA A 109 -9.38 0.17 -10.66
C ALA A 109 -10.13 1.44 -11.07
N ASN A 110 -11.39 1.26 -11.47
CA ASN A 110 -12.32 2.36 -11.61
C ASN A 110 -12.76 2.89 -10.23
N TYR A 111 -13.56 3.94 -10.24
CA TYR A 111 -14.03 4.60 -9.02
C TYR A 111 -14.89 3.68 -8.14
N GLU A 112 -15.77 2.92 -8.76
CA GLU A 112 -16.71 2.04 -8.09
C GLU A 112 -16.01 0.85 -7.42
N GLU A 113 -15.03 0.24 -8.09
CA GLU A 113 -14.19 -0.83 -7.54
C GLU A 113 -13.40 -0.34 -6.32
N ALA A 114 -12.81 0.84 -6.42
CA ALA A 114 -12.08 1.46 -5.30
C ALA A 114 -13.01 1.76 -4.12
N CYS A 115 -14.18 2.37 -4.37
CA CYS A 115 -15.17 2.65 -3.33
C CYS A 115 -15.68 1.38 -2.66
N ALA A 116 -15.91 0.30 -3.43
CA ALA A 116 -16.34 -0.98 -2.86
C ALA A 116 -15.32 -1.55 -1.86
N CYS A 117 -14.02 -1.43 -2.14
CA CYS A 117 -12.97 -1.83 -1.19
C CYS A 117 -12.90 -0.90 0.04
N PHE A 118 -13.02 0.43 -0.15
CA PHE A 118 -13.07 1.37 0.99
C PHE A 118 -14.29 1.10 1.89
N ASP A 119 -15.45 0.81 1.32
CA ASP A 119 -16.66 0.48 2.09
C ASP A 119 -16.52 -0.84 2.86
N MET A 120 -15.64 -1.72 2.45
CA MET A 120 -15.32 -2.98 3.12
C MET A 120 -14.17 -2.87 4.13
N GLY A 121 -13.60 -1.68 4.32
CA GLY A 121 -12.65 -1.42 5.39
C GLY A 121 -11.22 -1.11 4.95
N ALA A 122 -10.92 -1.01 3.65
CA ALA A 122 -9.68 -0.36 3.22
C ALA A 122 -9.69 1.09 3.70
N ASP A 123 -8.56 1.60 4.16
CA ASP A 123 -8.53 2.91 4.81
C ASP A 123 -7.50 3.90 4.21
N ALA A 124 -6.68 3.46 3.26
CA ALA A 124 -5.67 4.33 2.65
C ALA A 124 -5.49 4.07 1.14
N GLY A 125 -5.07 5.12 0.42
CA GLY A 125 -4.45 5.02 -0.88
C GLY A 125 -2.95 5.25 -0.75
N VAL A 126 -2.12 4.30 -1.23
CA VAL A 126 -0.66 4.37 -1.12
C VAL A 126 -0.08 5.31 -2.16
N HIS A 127 1.02 5.99 -1.82
CA HIS A 127 1.79 6.89 -2.69
C HIS A 127 0.93 7.54 -3.79
N THR A 128 -0.12 8.26 -3.36
CA THR A 128 -1.17 8.83 -4.21
C THR A 128 -0.60 9.55 -5.42
N TYR A 129 -1.17 9.33 -6.60
CA TYR A 129 -0.74 9.63 -7.96
C TYR A 129 0.22 8.60 -8.57
N CYS A 130 1.05 7.93 -7.79
CA CYS A 130 2.04 6.99 -8.31
C CYS A 130 1.39 5.60 -8.52
N ALA A 131 1.80 4.93 -9.60
CA ALA A 131 1.36 3.57 -9.93
C ALA A 131 -0.17 3.35 -9.89
N MET A 132 -0.94 4.31 -10.39
CA MET A 132 -2.41 4.23 -10.52
C MET A 132 -2.89 4.97 -11.76
N GLU A 133 -4.12 4.65 -12.21
CA GLU A 133 -4.76 5.37 -13.31
C GLU A 133 -4.95 6.85 -12.95
N GLN A 134 -4.72 7.70 -13.95
CA GLN A 134 -4.85 9.14 -13.80
C GLN A 134 -6.32 9.57 -13.66
N LEU A 135 -6.54 10.69 -12.99
CA LEU A 135 -7.87 11.27 -12.85
C LEU A 135 -8.36 11.80 -14.19
N HIS A 136 -9.47 11.25 -14.67
CA HIS A 136 -10.17 11.74 -15.84
C HIS A 136 -11.59 12.17 -15.47
N HIS A 137 -12.10 13.24 -16.04
CA HIS A 137 -13.40 13.84 -15.67
C HIS A 137 -14.62 12.92 -15.82
N ARG A 138 -14.53 11.85 -16.60
CA ARG A 138 -15.56 10.79 -16.74
C ARG A 138 -15.17 9.48 -16.08
N ASN A 139 -13.89 9.25 -15.82
CA ASN A 139 -13.36 8.05 -15.18
C ASN A 139 -12.40 8.48 -14.07
N PRO A 140 -12.90 8.86 -12.89
CA PRO A 140 -12.04 9.39 -11.83
C PRO A 140 -11.12 8.35 -11.19
N ASN A 141 -11.40 7.07 -11.40
CA ASN A 141 -10.56 5.93 -11.00
C ASN A 141 -10.26 5.88 -9.48
N LEU A 142 -9.30 5.08 -9.07
CA LEU A 142 -8.83 5.01 -7.67
C LEU A 142 -8.41 6.39 -7.15
N LEU A 143 -7.72 7.19 -7.96
CA LEU A 143 -7.26 8.53 -7.56
C LEU A 143 -8.44 9.43 -7.17
N GLY A 144 -9.52 9.41 -7.96
CA GLY A 144 -10.73 10.15 -7.64
C GLY A 144 -11.40 9.67 -6.35
N ALA A 145 -11.44 8.37 -6.11
CA ALA A 145 -11.98 7.80 -4.88
C ALA A 145 -11.17 8.25 -3.65
N ILE A 146 -9.83 8.20 -3.72
CA ILE A 146 -8.96 8.70 -2.66
C ILE A 146 -9.23 10.19 -2.38
N MET A 147 -9.35 11.01 -3.43
CA MET A 147 -9.50 12.47 -3.28
C MET A 147 -10.87 12.89 -2.73
N THR A 148 -11.92 12.15 -3.06
CA THR A 148 -13.31 12.54 -2.72
C THR A 148 -13.79 11.97 -1.40
N ARG A 149 -13.16 10.92 -0.87
CA ARG A 149 -13.53 10.30 0.40
C ARG A 149 -12.77 10.91 1.57
N ASN A 150 -13.46 11.60 2.46
CA ASN A 150 -12.88 12.25 3.63
C ASN A 150 -12.44 11.26 4.73
N ASP A 151 -12.94 10.04 4.71
CA ASP A 151 -12.61 8.96 5.65
C ASP A 151 -11.31 8.21 5.29
N VAL A 152 -10.86 8.30 4.05
CA VAL A 152 -9.68 7.60 3.51
C VAL A 152 -8.41 8.41 3.69
N TYR A 153 -7.33 7.77 4.10
CA TYR A 153 -5.99 8.36 4.11
C TYR A 153 -5.39 8.41 2.69
N ALA A 154 -4.65 9.46 2.39
CA ALA A 154 -3.87 9.60 1.16
C ALA A 154 -2.38 9.70 1.53
N GLU A 155 -1.60 8.71 1.16
CA GLU A 155 -0.15 8.79 1.28
C GLU A 155 0.43 9.66 0.16
N LEU A 156 1.45 10.43 0.48
CA LEU A 156 2.11 11.36 -0.47
C LEU A 156 3.62 11.28 -0.32
N ILE A 157 4.32 10.96 -1.41
CA ILE A 157 5.76 11.15 -1.54
C ILE A 157 6.00 12.62 -1.91
N ALA A 158 6.44 13.42 -0.95
CA ALA A 158 6.53 14.88 -1.09
C ALA A 158 7.95 15.36 -1.43
N ASP A 159 8.69 14.62 -2.25
CA ASP A 159 10.07 14.93 -2.64
C ASP A 159 10.21 15.93 -3.79
N GLY A 160 9.09 16.28 -4.44
CA GLY A 160 9.07 17.16 -5.61
C GLY A 160 9.53 16.51 -6.91
N ILE A 161 9.85 15.22 -6.89
CA ILE A 161 10.26 14.39 -8.04
C ILE A 161 9.12 13.46 -8.45
N HIS A 162 8.63 12.65 -7.53
CA HIS A 162 7.49 11.72 -7.77
C HIS A 162 6.20 12.49 -8.01
N VAL A 163 5.95 13.54 -7.23
CA VAL A 163 4.74 14.35 -7.33
C VAL A 163 5.13 15.83 -7.45
N SER A 164 4.62 16.52 -8.46
CA SER A 164 4.87 17.95 -8.65
C SER A 164 4.18 18.79 -7.57
N LEU A 165 4.74 19.95 -7.24
CA LEU A 165 4.16 20.87 -6.24
C LEU A 165 2.69 21.24 -6.52
N PRO A 166 2.26 21.52 -7.77
CA PRO A 166 0.83 21.77 -8.05
C PRO A 166 -0.06 20.55 -7.72
N ALA A 167 0.38 19.33 -8.04
CA ALA A 167 -0.38 18.11 -7.73
C ALA A 167 -0.47 17.87 -6.22
N MET A 168 0.63 18.07 -5.48
CA MET A 168 0.62 18.04 -4.01
C MET A 168 -0.39 19.03 -3.45
N LYS A 169 -0.40 20.26 -3.97
CA LYS A 169 -1.33 21.32 -3.53
C LYS A 169 -2.78 20.90 -3.76
N ILE A 170 -3.10 20.31 -4.92
CA ILE A 170 -4.44 19.81 -5.23
C ILE A 170 -4.86 18.73 -4.22
N LEU A 171 -3.99 17.75 -3.95
CA LEU A 171 -4.25 16.70 -2.98
C LEU A 171 -4.54 17.28 -1.59
N LEU A 172 -3.64 18.12 -1.08
CA LEU A 172 -3.74 18.71 0.26
C LEU A 172 -4.93 19.66 0.44
N GLN A 173 -5.43 20.26 -0.65
CA GLN A 173 -6.65 21.08 -0.63
C GLN A 173 -7.93 20.24 -0.59
N ASN A 174 -7.89 19.01 -1.12
CA ASN A 174 -9.04 18.12 -1.18
C ASN A 174 -9.11 17.13 -0.01
N LYS A 175 -8.02 16.95 0.73
CA LYS A 175 -7.98 16.02 1.87
C LYS A 175 -8.11 16.75 3.21
N PRO A 176 -8.86 16.22 4.18
CA PRO A 176 -8.75 16.65 5.57
C PRO A 176 -7.29 16.59 6.04
N LYS A 177 -6.86 17.53 6.87
CA LYS A 177 -5.46 17.65 7.31
C LYS A 177 -4.94 16.39 8.02
N ASP A 178 -5.80 15.69 8.73
CA ASP A 178 -5.52 14.43 9.44
C ASP A 178 -5.60 13.20 8.54
N LYS A 179 -5.90 13.37 7.25
CA LYS A 179 -6.02 12.29 6.26
C LYS A 179 -4.96 12.34 5.15
N ALA A 180 -4.02 13.26 5.22
CA ALA A 180 -2.85 13.28 4.36
C ALA A 180 -1.62 12.78 5.13
N LEU A 181 -0.99 11.73 4.65
CA LEU A 181 0.17 11.09 5.26
C LEU A 181 1.40 11.33 4.39
N LEU A 182 2.48 11.83 4.98
CA LEU A 182 3.75 11.92 4.28
C LEU A 182 4.50 10.60 4.43
N VAL A 183 4.91 10.03 3.30
CA VAL A 183 5.72 8.81 3.23
C VAL A 183 6.99 9.09 2.44
N SER A 184 8.06 8.37 2.75
CA SER A 184 9.31 8.46 1.98
C SER A 184 9.34 7.48 0.82
N ASP A 185 8.71 6.33 0.99
CA ASP A 185 8.82 5.19 0.07
C ASP A 185 10.29 4.86 -0.27
N ALA A 186 11.16 4.99 0.73
CA ALA A 186 12.60 4.93 0.57
C ALA A 186 13.07 3.49 0.37
N ILE A 187 13.82 3.27 -0.70
CA ILE A 187 14.46 1.98 -0.99
C ILE A 187 15.70 1.77 -0.11
N GLN A 188 16.19 0.53 -0.06
CA GLN A 188 17.42 0.17 0.67
C GLN A 188 18.69 0.91 0.22
N GLY A 189 18.69 1.47 -1.00
CA GLY A 189 19.78 2.29 -1.52
C GLY A 189 19.79 3.74 -1.03
N THR A 190 18.74 4.18 -0.30
CA THR A 190 18.62 5.58 0.15
C THR A 190 19.78 5.96 1.07
N GLY A 191 20.48 7.04 0.72
CA GLY A 191 21.63 7.55 1.47
C GLY A 191 22.95 6.86 1.15
N LEU A 192 23.00 5.90 0.26
CA LEU A 192 24.23 5.37 -0.32
C LEU A 192 24.79 6.36 -1.37
N LYS A 193 26.08 6.22 -1.67
CA LYS A 193 26.70 6.97 -2.78
C LYS A 193 26.13 6.45 -4.10
N ASP A 194 25.94 7.37 -5.04
CA ASP A 194 25.63 7.01 -6.44
C ASP A 194 26.73 6.10 -6.97
N GLY A 195 26.33 4.88 -7.33
CA GLY A 195 27.29 3.82 -7.66
C GLY A 195 27.28 3.41 -9.09
#